data_f265988e76001a0660fa85a330d7b5cb
#
_entry.id   f265988e76001a0660fa85a330d7b5cb
#
_cell.length_a   1.000
_cell.length_b   1.000
_cell.length_c   1.000
_cell.angle_alpha   90.00
_cell.angle_beta   90.00
_cell.angle_gamma   90.00
#
_symmetry.space_group_name_H-M   'P 1'
#
loop_
_entity.id
_entity.type
_entity.pdbx_description
1 polymer ?
#
loop_
_entity_poly.entity_id
_entity_poly.type
_entity_poly.pdbx_seq_one_letter_code
_entity_poly.pdbx_strand_id
1 'polypeptide(L)'
;MGESIKLFELIGINIVKDYGISFDEETSRLYGLMNGNYVLKKFLPQEKYDSIFGKITTKKFSKKIEEKQPQKFHLFEDRVYGAIFELPVVAIEILLNIKDSQDIYFYRHLMNFIFFFVSVLFFFKLLNKIFNNQIYSLIGCLILITCPRIFAQSFYNSKDIIFLSLFILANYYGYSIILKNKIKNLFLFCFF
;
A
#
# COMPACT_ATOMS: atom_id res chain seq x y z
N MET A 1 -17.46 -20.23 0.57
CA MET A 1 -16.17 -19.50 0.58
C MET A 1 -16.20 -18.24 -0.30
N GLY A 2 -16.59 -18.32 -1.57
CA GLY A 2 -16.60 -17.16 -2.47
C GLY A 2 -17.54 -16.02 -2.02
N GLU A 3 -18.65 -16.33 -1.41
CA GLU A 3 -19.65 -15.34 -0.98
C GLU A 3 -19.19 -14.51 0.23
N SER A 4 -18.61 -15.13 1.24
CA SER A 4 -18.12 -14.40 2.43
C SER A 4 -16.97 -13.45 2.09
N ILE A 5 -16.08 -13.84 1.18
CA ILE A 5 -15.00 -13.01 0.72
C ILE A 5 -15.50 -11.85 -0.15
N LYS A 6 -16.45 -12.11 -1.05
CA LYS A 6 -17.11 -11.07 -1.85
C LYS A 6 -17.89 -10.08 -0.98
N LEU A 7 -18.54 -10.57 0.07
CA LEU A 7 -19.24 -9.73 1.03
C LEU A 7 -18.28 -8.78 1.75
N PHE A 8 -17.11 -9.26 2.17
CA PHE A 8 -16.08 -8.43 2.79
C PHE A 8 -15.55 -7.36 1.83
N GLU A 9 -15.27 -7.73 0.58
CA GLU A 9 -14.86 -6.80 -0.47
C GLU A 9 -15.93 -5.71 -0.70
N LEU A 10 -17.20 -6.14 -0.83
CA LEU A 10 -18.31 -5.23 -1.07
C LEU A 10 -18.51 -4.25 0.10
N ILE A 11 -18.49 -4.75 1.34
CA ILE A 11 -18.58 -3.91 2.53
C ILE A 11 -17.42 -2.90 2.55
N GLY A 12 -16.18 -3.36 2.37
CA GLY A 12 -15.02 -2.48 2.40
C GLY A 12 -15.07 -1.37 1.34
N ILE A 13 -15.42 -1.69 0.11
CA ILE A 13 -15.52 -0.69 -0.97
C ILE A 13 -16.62 0.34 -0.66
N ASN A 14 -17.74 -0.07 -0.06
CA ASN A 14 -18.82 0.86 0.27
C ASN A 14 -18.46 1.82 1.39
N ILE A 15 -17.74 1.36 2.43
CA ILE A 15 -17.40 2.19 3.59
C ILE A 15 -16.09 2.96 3.46
N VAL A 16 -15.28 2.72 2.41
CA VAL A 16 -14.04 3.49 2.13
C VAL A 16 -14.27 5.00 2.20
N LYS A 17 -15.44 5.48 1.77
CA LYS A 17 -15.81 6.91 1.73
C LYS A 17 -16.11 7.50 3.10
N ASP A 18 -16.44 6.65 4.09
CA ASP A 18 -16.85 7.08 5.42
C ASP A 18 -15.65 7.36 6.33
N TYR A 19 -14.45 6.94 5.90
CA TYR A 19 -13.22 7.20 6.65
C TYR A 19 -12.68 8.59 6.36
N GLY A 20 -12.43 9.35 7.42
CA GLY A 20 -11.76 10.64 7.35
C GLY A 20 -10.25 10.49 7.17
N ILE A 21 -9.59 11.60 6.86
CA ILE A 21 -8.13 11.67 6.69
C ILE A 21 -7.46 11.53 8.05
N SER A 22 -6.55 10.56 8.18
CA SER A 22 -5.75 10.40 9.40
C SER A 22 -4.57 11.38 9.44
N PHE A 23 -4.05 11.63 10.65
CA PHE A 23 -2.95 12.57 10.86
C PHE A 23 -1.69 12.23 10.04
N ASP A 24 -1.40 10.95 9.84
CA ASP A 24 -0.18 10.49 9.18
C ASP A 24 -0.28 10.41 7.65
N GLU A 25 -1.48 10.49 7.08
CA GLU A 25 -1.68 10.27 5.63
C GLU A 25 -1.06 11.37 4.77
N GLU A 26 -1.17 12.63 5.19
CA GLU A 26 -0.53 13.75 4.49
C GLU A 26 0.99 13.56 4.47
N THR A 27 1.55 13.12 5.58
CA THR A 27 2.99 12.86 5.72
C THR A 27 3.43 11.66 4.88
N SER A 28 2.66 10.58 4.89
CA SER A 28 2.93 9.38 4.06
C SER A 28 2.89 9.70 2.57
N ARG A 29 1.90 10.49 2.12
CA ARG A 29 1.83 10.98 0.75
C ARG A 29 3.03 11.86 0.40
N LEU A 30 3.46 12.73 1.31
CA LEU A 30 4.64 13.56 1.11
C LEU A 30 5.90 12.71 0.89
N TYR A 31 6.08 11.62 1.65
CA TYR A 31 7.19 10.68 1.45
C TYR A 31 7.17 10.04 0.06
N GLY A 32 6.00 9.61 -0.39
CA GLY A 32 5.84 9.09 -1.75
C GLY A 32 6.25 10.10 -2.82
N LEU A 33 5.80 11.34 -2.69
CA LEU A 33 6.15 12.44 -3.61
C LEU A 33 7.64 12.78 -3.58
N MET A 34 8.27 12.82 -2.40
CA MET A 34 9.70 13.13 -2.26
C MET A 34 10.58 12.03 -2.85
N ASN A 35 10.26 10.77 -2.55
CA ASN A 35 10.96 9.63 -3.14
C ASN A 35 10.74 9.57 -4.66
N GLY A 36 9.49 9.79 -5.12
CA GLY A 36 9.15 9.85 -6.54
C GLY A 36 9.92 10.97 -7.27
N ASN A 37 9.98 12.15 -6.67
CA ASN A 37 10.76 13.27 -7.19
C ASN A 37 12.25 12.90 -7.34
N TYR A 38 12.84 12.32 -6.31
CA TYR A 38 14.24 11.91 -6.36
C TYR A 38 14.52 10.90 -7.48
N VAL A 39 13.66 9.88 -7.59
CA VAL A 39 13.78 8.83 -8.62
C VAL A 39 13.60 9.44 -10.02
N LEU A 40 12.54 10.20 -10.24
CA LEU A 40 12.22 10.78 -11.54
C LEU A 40 13.32 11.76 -11.99
N LYS A 41 13.82 12.61 -11.09
CA LYS A 41 14.90 13.55 -11.38
C LYS A 41 16.21 12.86 -11.79
N LYS A 42 16.44 11.63 -11.28
CA LYS A 42 17.64 10.86 -11.60
C LYS A 42 17.55 10.13 -12.95
N PHE A 43 16.35 9.69 -13.34
CA PHE A 43 16.15 8.79 -14.48
C PHE A 43 15.48 9.43 -15.69
N LEU A 44 14.84 10.62 -15.53
CA LEU A 44 14.16 11.29 -16.63
C LEU A 44 14.91 12.53 -17.13
N PRO A 45 14.83 12.81 -18.45
CA PRO A 45 15.24 14.10 -19.00
C PRO A 45 14.44 15.25 -18.35
N GLN A 46 15.08 16.42 -18.20
CA GLN A 46 14.48 17.56 -17.48
C GLN A 46 13.11 17.97 -18.02
N GLU A 47 12.93 18.00 -19.35
CA GLU A 47 11.64 18.35 -19.98
C GLU A 47 10.49 17.41 -19.58
N LYS A 48 10.77 16.09 -19.52
CA LYS A 48 9.77 15.10 -19.08
C LYS A 48 9.50 15.21 -17.58
N TYR A 49 10.52 15.44 -16.78
CA TYR A 49 10.38 15.68 -15.35
C TYR A 49 9.46 16.87 -15.08
N ASP A 50 9.72 18.03 -15.70
CA ASP A 50 8.93 19.25 -15.54
C ASP A 50 7.47 19.06 -16.00
N SER A 51 7.24 18.29 -17.07
CA SER A 51 5.90 17.99 -17.57
C SER A 51 5.08 17.13 -16.62
N ILE A 52 5.72 16.25 -15.85
CA ILE A 52 5.08 15.37 -14.86
C ILE A 52 4.88 16.13 -13.56
N PHE A 53 5.93 16.71 -13.01
CA PHE A 53 5.90 17.41 -11.71
C PHE A 53 5.10 18.72 -11.77
N GLY A 54 5.15 19.46 -12.86
CA GLY A 54 4.35 20.66 -13.09
C GLY A 54 2.82 20.40 -13.11
N LYS A 55 2.41 19.15 -13.35
CA LYS A 55 1.00 18.74 -13.30
C LYS A 55 0.54 18.33 -11.89
N ILE A 56 1.46 17.85 -11.05
CA ILE A 56 1.15 17.31 -9.70
C ILE A 56 0.94 18.41 -8.68
N THR A 57 1.63 19.53 -8.84
CA THR A 57 1.69 20.53 -7.81
C THR A 57 0.54 21.51 -7.91
N THR A 58 -0.48 21.32 -7.07
CA THR A 58 -1.15 22.51 -6.55
C THR A 58 -0.07 23.37 -5.87
N LYS A 59 -0.03 24.66 -6.15
CA LYS A 59 1.01 25.63 -5.66
C LYS A 59 1.38 25.48 -4.17
N LYS A 60 0.45 24.99 -3.35
CA LYS A 60 0.62 24.75 -1.90
C LYS A 60 1.49 23.52 -1.57
N PHE A 61 1.50 22.50 -2.45
CA PHE A 61 2.25 21.26 -2.26
C PHE A 61 3.71 21.40 -2.71
N SER A 62 3.94 22.12 -3.82
CA SER A 62 5.28 22.40 -4.35
C SER A 62 6.13 23.13 -3.31
N LYS A 63 5.54 24.12 -2.63
CA LYS A 63 6.22 24.87 -1.58
C LYS A 63 6.63 24.02 -0.37
N LYS A 64 5.74 23.12 0.10
CA LYS A 64 6.05 22.18 1.19
C LYS A 64 7.11 21.14 0.79
N ILE A 65 7.10 20.71 -0.47
CA ILE A 65 8.12 19.80 -1.01
C ILE A 65 9.46 20.51 -1.11
N GLU A 66 9.48 21.75 -1.62
CA GLU A 66 10.68 22.55 -1.76
C GLU A 66 11.29 22.94 -0.40
N GLU A 67 10.45 23.29 0.58
CA GLU A 67 10.89 23.64 1.95
C GLU A 67 11.43 22.41 2.72
N LYS A 68 10.91 21.21 2.46
CA LYS A 68 11.35 19.97 3.12
C LYS A 68 12.36 19.18 2.31
N GLN A 69 12.64 19.54 1.05
CA GLN A 69 13.70 18.89 0.29
C GLN A 69 15.06 19.38 0.77
N PRO A 70 15.81 18.59 1.53
CA PRO A 70 17.24 18.86 1.68
C PRO A 70 17.88 18.79 0.28
N GLN A 71 18.81 19.66 -0.02
CA GLN A 71 19.57 19.66 -1.28
C GLN A 71 20.18 18.29 -1.63
N LYS A 72 20.25 17.40 -0.65
CA LYS A 72 20.73 16.02 -0.76
C LYS A 72 19.76 15.07 -0.06
N PHE A 73 19.21 14.13 -0.81
CA PHE A 73 18.25 13.11 -0.31
C PHE A 73 18.76 12.35 0.94
N HIS A 74 20.08 12.15 1.07
CA HIS A 74 20.67 11.46 2.23
C HIS A 74 20.57 12.23 3.56
N LEU A 75 20.24 13.53 3.51
CA LEU A 75 19.99 14.37 4.69
C LEU A 75 18.52 14.38 5.10
N PHE A 76 17.66 13.77 4.32
CA PHE A 76 16.25 13.65 4.65
C PHE A 76 16.06 12.66 5.80
N GLU A 77 15.59 13.15 6.95
CA GLU A 77 15.45 12.36 8.18
C GLU A 77 14.53 11.16 7.99
N ASP A 78 13.42 11.37 7.29
CA ASP A 78 12.38 10.37 7.07
C ASP A 78 12.66 9.41 5.90
N ARG A 79 13.86 9.44 5.29
CA ARG A 79 14.26 8.54 4.19
C ARG A 79 14.22 7.05 4.55
N VAL A 80 14.23 6.75 5.85
CA VAL A 80 14.18 5.39 6.40
C VAL A 80 12.81 4.74 6.27
N TYR A 81 11.76 5.53 6.07
CA TYR A 81 10.43 4.98 5.83
C TYR A 81 10.33 4.40 4.43
N GLY A 82 9.87 3.15 4.35
CA GLY A 82 9.77 2.41 3.09
C GLY A 82 8.85 3.06 2.07
N ALA A 83 9.36 3.29 0.87
CA ALA A 83 8.61 3.91 -0.22
C ALA A 83 7.89 2.88 -1.14
N ILE A 84 7.98 1.58 -0.83
CA ILE A 84 7.49 0.49 -1.68
C ILE A 84 6.01 0.65 -2.05
N PHE A 85 5.18 1.03 -1.10
CA PHE A 85 3.74 1.26 -1.34
C PHE A 85 3.47 2.67 -1.85
N GLU A 86 4.11 3.67 -1.25
CA GLU A 86 3.84 5.07 -1.56
C GLU A 86 4.25 5.46 -2.99
N LEU A 87 5.34 4.93 -3.50
CA LEU A 87 5.80 5.21 -4.88
C LEU A 87 4.78 4.80 -5.95
N PRO A 88 4.31 3.54 -6.02
CA PRO A 88 3.30 3.15 -7.01
C PRO A 88 1.97 3.87 -6.82
N VAL A 89 1.54 4.14 -5.58
CA VAL A 89 0.30 4.87 -5.31
C VAL A 89 0.41 6.30 -5.85
N VAL A 90 1.50 7.00 -5.57
CA VAL A 90 1.74 8.35 -6.12
C VAL A 90 1.88 8.32 -7.65
N ALA A 91 2.57 7.32 -8.21
CA ALA A 91 2.71 7.20 -9.66
C ALA A 91 1.34 7.06 -10.36
N ILE A 92 0.43 6.27 -9.82
CA ILE A 92 -0.93 6.10 -10.35
C ILE A 92 -1.77 7.38 -10.13
N GLU A 93 -1.65 8.03 -8.96
CA GLU A 93 -2.29 9.34 -8.69
C GLU A 93 -1.94 10.36 -9.78
N ILE A 94 -0.66 10.40 -10.16
CA ILE A 94 -0.14 11.26 -11.23
C ILE A 94 -0.71 10.87 -12.61
N LEU A 95 -0.66 9.58 -12.93
CA LEU A 95 -1.13 9.07 -14.22
C LEU A 95 -2.62 9.33 -14.41
N LEU A 96 -3.42 9.17 -13.38
CA LEU A 96 -4.86 9.46 -13.39
C LEU A 96 -5.18 10.95 -13.30
N ASN A 97 -4.16 11.81 -13.09
CA ASN A 97 -4.30 13.27 -12.98
C ASN A 97 -5.33 13.69 -11.89
N ILE A 98 -5.35 12.99 -10.76
CA ILE A 98 -6.23 13.29 -9.64
C ILE A 98 -5.74 14.57 -8.97
N LYS A 99 -6.59 15.60 -8.90
CA LYS A 99 -6.21 16.93 -8.38
C LYS A 99 -6.98 17.33 -7.13
N ASP A 100 -8.20 16.84 -7.00
CA ASP A 100 -9.01 17.13 -5.82
C ASP A 100 -8.47 16.41 -4.60
N SER A 101 -8.40 17.11 -3.48
CA SER A 101 -7.89 16.55 -2.23
C SER A 101 -8.75 15.39 -1.74
N GLN A 102 -10.07 15.47 -1.88
CA GLN A 102 -10.99 14.44 -1.46
C GLN A 102 -10.79 13.16 -2.29
N ASP A 103 -10.68 13.31 -3.62
CA ASP A 103 -10.47 12.19 -4.53
C ASP A 103 -9.11 11.51 -4.31
N ILE A 104 -8.06 12.30 -3.99
CA ILE A 104 -6.73 11.78 -3.67
C ILE A 104 -6.79 10.86 -2.45
N TYR A 105 -7.39 11.31 -1.35
CA TYR A 105 -7.46 10.49 -0.14
C TYR A 105 -8.41 9.30 -0.30
N PHE A 106 -9.53 9.47 -0.98
CA PHE A 106 -10.41 8.35 -1.32
C PHE A 106 -9.67 7.27 -2.13
N TYR A 107 -8.92 7.69 -3.16
CA TYR A 107 -8.09 6.78 -3.96
C TYR A 107 -7.06 6.05 -3.08
N ARG A 108 -6.39 6.76 -2.18
CA ARG A 108 -5.37 6.18 -1.30
C ARG A 108 -5.97 5.15 -0.32
N HIS A 109 -7.12 5.46 0.27
CA HIS A 109 -7.86 4.53 1.12
C HIS A 109 -8.25 3.26 0.35
N LEU A 110 -8.75 3.43 -0.86
CA LEU A 110 -9.11 2.30 -1.72
C LEU A 110 -7.90 1.41 -2.04
N MET A 111 -6.76 2.01 -2.40
CA MET A 111 -5.53 1.25 -2.70
C MET A 111 -5.02 0.50 -1.47
N ASN A 112 -5.05 1.14 -0.29
CA ASN A 112 -4.65 0.51 0.96
C ASN A 112 -5.55 -0.70 1.29
N PHE A 113 -6.88 -0.52 1.19
CA PHE A 113 -7.85 -1.58 1.41
C PHE A 113 -7.69 -2.73 0.39
N ILE A 114 -7.53 -2.45 -0.90
CA ILE A 114 -7.32 -3.47 -1.92
C ILE A 114 -6.07 -4.30 -1.61
N PHE A 115 -4.97 -3.65 -1.22
CA PHE A 115 -3.73 -4.34 -0.88
C PHE A 115 -3.91 -5.27 0.33
N PHE A 116 -4.59 -4.79 1.37
CA PHE A 116 -4.96 -5.60 2.53
C PHE A 116 -5.88 -6.76 2.12
N PHE A 117 -6.92 -6.50 1.32
CA PHE A 117 -7.84 -7.54 0.85
C PHE A 117 -7.11 -8.66 0.11
N VAL A 118 -6.20 -8.32 -0.80
CA VAL A 118 -5.35 -9.31 -1.49
C VAL A 118 -4.55 -10.14 -0.49
N SER A 119 -3.98 -9.50 0.55
CA SER A 119 -3.23 -10.22 1.58
C SER A 119 -4.10 -11.20 2.37
N VAL A 120 -5.36 -10.86 2.65
CA VAL A 120 -6.33 -11.77 3.30
C VAL A 120 -6.60 -13.01 2.45
N LEU A 121 -6.67 -12.88 1.12
CA LEU A 121 -6.79 -14.03 0.22
C LEU A 121 -5.57 -14.97 0.33
N PHE A 122 -4.38 -14.40 0.42
CA PHE A 122 -3.15 -15.19 0.63
C PHE A 122 -3.09 -15.78 2.03
N PHE A 123 -3.58 -15.09 3.04
CA PHE A 123 -3.71 -15.61 4.39
C PHE A 123 -4.62 -16.83 4.45
N PHE A 124 -5.79 -16.76 3.80
CA PHE A 124 -6.66 -17.93 3.65
C PHE A 124 -5.93 -19.13 3.01
N LYS A 125 -5.20 -18.89 1.91
CA LYS A 125 -4.42 -19.94 1.23
C LYS A 125 -3.32 -20.50 2.12
N LEU A 126 -2.67 -19.67 2.92
CA LEU A 126 -1.66 -20.07 3.89
C LEU A 126 -2.26 -21.00 4.96
N LEU A 127 -3.34 -20.55 5.60
CA LEU A 127 -4.03 -21.32 6.64
C LEU A 127 -4.56 -22.66 6.09
N ASN A 128 -5.08 -22.66 4.86
CA ASN A 128 -5.56 -23.89 4.22
C ASN A 128 -4.43 -24.87 3.94
N LYS A 129 -3.21 -24.41 3.64
CA LYS A 129 -2.05 -25.28 3.53
C LYS A 129 -1.59 -25.85 4.89
N ILE A 130 -1.72 -25.07 5.98
CA ILE A 130 -1.32 -25.46 7.32
C ILE A 130 -2.31 -26.44 7.94
N PHE A 131 -3.59 -26.10 7.91
CA PHE A 131 -4.64 -26.87 8.58
C PHE A 131 -5.28 -27.95 7.71
N ASN A 132 -5.08 -27.89 6.40
CA ASN A 132 -5.78 -28.72 5.40
C ASN A 132 -7.31 -28.74 5.61
N ASN A 133 -7.88 -27.62 6.08
CA ASN A 133 -9.30 -27.49 6.39
C ASN A 133 -9.77 -26.08 6.07
N GLN A 134 -10.77 -25.98 5.19
CA GLN A 134 -11.31 -24.70 4.74
C GLN A 134 -12.05 -23.94 5.83
N ILE A 135 -12.69 -24.65 6.77
CA ILE A 135 -13.47 -24.02 7.84
C ILE A 135 -12.52 -23.31 8.81
N TYR A 136 -11.44 -23.99 9.26
CA TYR A 136 -10.44 -23.38 10.13
C TYR A 136 -9.73 -22.20 9.44
N SER A 137 -9.48 -22.31 8.15
CA SER A 137 -8.91 -21.22 7.36
C SER A 137 -9.82 -20.01 7.29
N LEU A 138 -11.13 -20.23 7.13
CA LEU A 138 -12.12 -19.17 7.13
C LEU A 138 -12.23 -18.50 8.50
N ILE A 139 -12.27 -19.29 9.58
CA ILE A 139 -12.29 -18.76 10.95
C ILE A 139 -11.07 -17.86 11.21
N GLY A 140 -9.87 -18.31 10.81
CA GLY A 140 -8.65 -17.50 10.96
C GLY A 140 -8.73 -16.16 10.20
N CYS A 141 -9.25 -16.17 8.98
CA CYS A 141 -9.48 -14.93 8.22
C CYS A 141 -10.54 -14.04 8.88
N LEU A 142 -11.61 -14.61 9.39
CA LEU A 142 -12.64 -13.85 10.10
C LEU A 142 -12.06 -13.17 11.34
N ILE A 143 -11.25 -13.87 12.13
CA ILE A 143 -10.58 -13.30 13.31
C ILE A 143 -9.71 -12.10 12.90
N LEU A 144 -8.95 -12.22 11.81
CA LEU A 144 -8.11 -11.14 11.31
C LEU A 144 -8.95 -9.92 10.88
N ILE A 145 -10.02 -10.14 10.11
CA ILE A 145 -10.86 -9.08 9.54
C ILE A 145 -11.74 -8.44 10.62
N THR A 146 -12.26 -9.21 11.56
CA THR A 146 -13.13 -8.68 12.62
C THR A 146 -12.37 -8.02 13.77
N CYS A 147 -11.03 -8.05 13.77
CA CYS A 147 -10.25 -7.25 14.69
C CYS A 147 -10.49 -5.76 14.39
N PRO A 148 -11.15 -4.97 15.29
CA PRO A 148 -11.62 -3.63 14.97
C PRO A 148 -10.47 -2.69 14.57
N ARG A 149 -9.32 -2.84 15.22
CA ARG A 149 -8.13 -2.02 14.92
C ARG A 149 -7.57 -2.30 13.53
N ILE A 150 -7.42 -3.58 13.16
CA ILE A 150 -6.90 -3.97 11.85
C ILE A 150 -7.87 -3.53 10.75
N PHE A 151 -9.17 -3.78 10.96
CA PHE A 151 -10.20 -3.39 10.02
C PHE A 151 -10.22 -1.89 9.76
N ALA A 152 -10.27 -1.07 10.81
CA ALA A 152 -10.26 0.38 10.66
C ALA A 152 -8.97 0.88 9.98
N GLN A 153 -7.81 0.41 10.42
CA GLN A 153 -6.53 0.81 9.85
C GLN A 153 -6.33 0.34 8.41
N SER A 154 -7.04 -0.70 7.95
CA SER A 154 -6.92 -1.20 6.58
C SER A 154 -7.30 -0.16 5.51
N PHE A 155 -7.97 0.91 5.89
CA PHE A 155 -8.32 1.99 4.97
C PHE A 155 -7.26 3.09 4.90
N TYR A 156 -6.68 3.51 6.02
CA TYR A 156 -5.84 4.73 6.06
C TYR A 156 -4.39 4.51 6.51
N ASN A 157 -4.05 3.37 7.14
CA ASN A 157 -2.68 3.15 7.61
C ASN A 157 -1.82 2.45 6.55
N SER A 158 -1.18 3.25 5.70
CA SER A 158 -0.31 2.76 4.63
C SER A 158 1.06 2.23 5.10
N LYS A 159 1.36 2.27 6.39
CA LYS A 159 2.60 1.73 6.96
C LYS A 159 2.38 0.35 7.56
N ASP A 160 1.61 0.27 8.65
CA ASP A 160 1.46 -0.97 9.41
C ASP A 160 0.65 -2.02 8.66
N ILE A 161 -0.42 -1.61 7.96
CA ILE A 161 -1.25 -2.53 7.19
C ILE A 161 -0.51 -3.06 5.96
N ILE A 162 0.26 -2.22 5.30
CA ILE A 162 1.09 -2.66 4.18
C ILE A 162 2.19 -3.62 4.67
N PHE A 163 2.83 -3.31 5.81
CA PHE A 163 3.78 -4.23 6.43
C PHE A 163 3.14 -5.58 6.78
N LEU A 164 1.97 -5.56 7.43
CA LEU A 164 1.21 -6.78 7.75
C LEU A 164 0.90 -7.58 6.48
N SER A 165 0.47 -6.91 5.43
CA SER A 165 0.13 -7.53 4.15
C SER A 165 1.33 -8.19 3.49
N LEU A 166 2.47 -7.49 3.43
CA LEU A 166 3.73 -8.03 2.91
C LEU A 166 4.22 -9.21 3.76
N PHE A 167 4.10 -9.11 5.08
CA PHE A 167 4.46 -10.19 6.00
C PHE A 167 3.61 -11.46 5.76
N ILE A 168 2.31 -11.31 5.50
CA ILE A 168 1.43 -12.43 5.14
C ILE A 168 1.89 -13.08 3.82
N LEU A 169 2.19 -12.27 2.80
CA LEU A 169 2.67 -12.74 1.51
C LEU A 169 4.01 -13.48 1.65
N ALA A 170 4.95 -12.92 2.39
CA ALA A 170 6.23 -13.55 2.68
C ALA A 170 6.04 -14.93 3.35
N ASN A 171 5.20 -15.00 4.39
CA ASN A 171 4.91 -16.27 5.06
C ASN A 171 4.26 -17.31 4.13
N TYR A 172 3.34 -16.88 3.26
CA TYR A 172 2.73 -17.79 2.27
C TYR A 172 3.76 -18.39 1.31
N TYR A 173 4.67 -17.57 0.78
CA TYR A 173 5.70 -18.05 -0.13
C TYR A 173 6.78 -18.83 0.61
N GLY A 174 7.19 -18.40 1.81
CA GLY A 174 8.13 -19.12 2.67
C GLY A 174 7.64 -20.53 3.01
N TYR A 175 6.39 -20.66 3.46
CA TYR A 175 5.79 -21.97 3.71
C TYR A 175 5.68 -22.83 2.43
N SER A 176 5.43 -22.18 1.29
CA SER A 176 5.36 -22.88 -0.01
C SER A 176 6.72 -23.41 -0.48
N ILE A 177 7.82 -22.76 -0.09
CA ILE A 177 9.20 -23.26 -0.33
C ILE A 177 9.41 -24.55 0.44
N ILE A 178 9.09 -24.55 1.74
CA ILE A 178 9.24 -25.73 2.60
C ILE A 178 8.49 -26.94 2.01
N LEU A 179 7.28 -26.72 1.50
CA LEU A 179 6.47 -27.81 0.95
C LEU A 179 6.88 -28.30 -0.44
N LYS A 180 7.33 -27.41 -1.33
CA LYS A 180 7.45 -27.70 -2.78
C LYS A 180 8.82 -27.40 -3.38
N ASN A 181 9.72 -26.81 -2.63
CA ASN A 181 11.10 -26.43 -3.03
C ASN A 181 11.22 -25.81 -4.44
N LYS A 182 10.29 -24.89 -4.80
CA LYS A 182 10.30 -24.24 -6.11
C LYS A 182 11.07 -22.93 -6.06
N ILE A 183 12.05 -22.75 -6.94
CA ILE A 183 12.88 -21.53 -7.07
C ILE A 183 12.00 -20.27 -7.23
N LYS A 184 10.89 -20.35 -7.95
CA LYS A 184 9.94 -19.24 -8.08
C LYS A 184 9.42 -18.74 -6.71
N ASN A 185 9.14 -19.67 -5.80
CA ASN A 185 8.66 -19.30 -4.45
C ASN A 185 9.77 -18.63 -3.63
N LEU A 186 11.02 -19.05 -3.82
CA LEU A 186 12.17 -18.41 -3.19
C LEU A 186 12.33 -16.96 -3.62
N PHE A 187 12.26 -16.71 -4.94
CA PHE A 187 12.32 -15.34 -5.47
C PHE A 187 11.21 -14.45 -4.91
N LEU A 188 9.95 -14.94 -4.89
CA LEU A 188 8.82 -14.19 -4.33
C LEU A 188 8.94 -13.98 -2.82
N PHE A 189 9.47 -14.95 -2.09
CA PHE A 189 9.74 -14.81 -0.66
C PHE A 189 10.77 -13.70 -0.37
N CYS A 190 11.83 -13.63 -1.17
CA CYS A 190 12.86 -12.59 -1.01
C CYS A 190 12.38 -11.19 -1.45
N PHE A 191 11.35 -11.13 -2.29
CA PHE A 191 10.80 -9.87 -2.78
C PHE A 191 9.86 -9.22 -1.74
N PHE A 192 9.08 -10.00 -1.00
CA PHE A 192 8.16 -9.54 0.06
C PHE A 192 8.79 -9.56 1.44
#